data_c8b305656ec8648dab2a89471ca585f8
#
_entry.id   c8b305656ec8648dab2a89471ca585f8
#
_cell.length_a   1.000
_cell.length_b   1.000
_cell.length_c   1.000
_cell.angle_alpha   90.00
_cell.angle_beta   90.00
_cell.angle_gamma   90.00
#
_symmetry.space_group_name_H-M   'P 1'
#
loop_
_entity.id
_entity.type
_entity.pdbx_description
1 polymer ?
#
loop_
_entity_poly.entity_id
_entity_poly.type
_entity_poly.pdbx_seq_one_letter_code
_entity_poly.pdbx_strand_id
1 'polypeptide(L)'
;MFELTAEGPLPQQRLRWSMPDGAELTLGRSVQSDLPVPWDSQISRKHALLRNTADQLHLQRVPGARNAIYHAGEVVERLSLSAGQRFVIGQTVFSISESKWSGDSNHTPPLEELTFDESLLSRIRYRDADKRIEVLSRLPDVIWGSRTDAEYGERLVSLLLAGIQHAEAVAIVRIDEQDEISVLHWDRRRETRGEVAPSRRLVHDAIRRAGKTVLNVWSGHTPNRSGGDSGPRYTEASEFNWSFCTPLSSSESGRGRIGLYIAGRQLTAFEPGNTLVSDDANLRADVKFTELVADIVSAVQRLKKLERQQTGLRQFFAPAILSALGDDLDTDVLEPRECPVTVLFCDLRGFSQKAEDAADDLAGLLDRVSRALSVMTEQIQRFG
;
A
#
# COMPACT_ATOMS: atom_id res chain seq x y z
N MET A 1 -4.48 -20.69 14.72
CA MET A 1 -5.35 -19.57 15.12
C MET A 1 -6.35 -19.33 14.01
N PHE A 2 -7.63 -19.31 14.30
CA PHE A 2 -8.66 -19.03 13.29
C PHE A 2 -8.96 -17.54 13.19
N GLU A 3 -9.42 -17.15 12.02
CA GLU A 3 -9.87 -15.82 11.70
C GLU A 3 -11.27 -15.91 11.11
N LEU A 4 -12.21 -15.14 11.66
CA LEU A 4 -13.59 -15.06 11.23
C LEU A 4 -13.80 -13.76 10.45
N THR A 5 -14.28 -13.85 9.22
CA THR A 5 -14.68 -12.69 8.41
C THR A 5 -16.19 -12.71 8.22
N ALA A 6 -16.86 -11.58 8.47
CA ALA A 6 -18.28 -11.36 8.17
C ALA A 6 -18.39 -10.41 6.97
N GLU A 7 -19.20 -10.77 5.98
CA GLU A 7 -19.45 -10.00 4.77
C GLU A 7 -20.95 -9.81 4.57
N GLY A 8 -21.42 -8.57 4.57
CA GLY A 8 -22.78 -8.20 4.27
C GLY A 8 -23.01 -7.95 2.77
N PRO A 9 -24.25 -7.59 2.37
CA PRO A 9 -24.60 -7.36 0.96
C PRO A 9 -23.92 -6.12 0.35
N LEU A 10 -23.45 -5.17 1.15
CA LEU A 10 -22.77 -3.98 0.66
C LEU A 10 -21.25 -4.11 0.85
N PRO A 11 -20.43 -3.60 -0.08
CA PRO A 11 -18.96 -3.73 -0.01
C PRO A 11 -18.31 -3.21 1.28
N GLN A 12 -18.92 -2.19 1.91
CA GLN A 12 -18.46 -1.62 3.17
C GLN A 12 -18.87 -2.45 4.41
N GLN A 13 -19.72 -3.45 4.26
CA GLN A 13 -20.20 -4.30 5.33
C GLN A 13 -19.29 -5.52 5.47
N ARG A 14 -18.07 -5.28 5.92
CA ARG A 14 -17.10 -6.33 6.15
C ARG A 14 -16.40 -6.11 7.48
N LEU A 15 -16.38 -7.15 8.30
CA LEU A 15 -15.66 -7.20 9.57
C LEU A 15 -14.84 -8.47 9.63
N ARG A 16 -13.78 -8.42 10.41
CA ARG A 16 -12.84 -9.51 10.56
C ARG A 16 -12.32 -9.57 11.98
N TRP A 17 -12.32 -10.75 12.56
CA TRP A 17 -11.90 -10.97 13.93
C TRP A 17 -10.92 -12.14 14.01
N SER A 18 -9.87 -11.96 14.80
CA SER A 18 -9.01 -13.06 15.20
C SER A 18 -9.64 -13.81 16.37
N MET A 19 -9.64 -15.14 16.29
CA MET A 19 -10.23 -16.02 17.27
C MET A 19 -9.12 -16.67 18.10
N PRO A 20 -8.78 -16.13 19.31
CA PRO A 20 -7.77 -16.74 20.18
C PRO A 20 -8.16 -18.16 20.59
N ASP A 21 -7.18 -19.02 20.77
CA ASP A 21 -7.43 -20.40 21.23
C ASP A 21 -8.03 -20.39 22.63
N GLY A 22 -9.10 -21.20 22.82
CA GLY A 22 -9.84 -21.29 24.09
C GLY A 22 -10.81 -20.13 24.32
N ALA A 23 -10.87 -19.13 23.45
CA ALA A 23 -11.83 -18.01 23.57
C ALA A 23 -13.28 -18.47 23.32
N GLU A 24 -14.18 -17.95 24.14
CA GLU A 24 -15.62 -18.08 23.95
C GLU A 24 -16.19 -16.68 23.72
N LEU A 25 -16.73 -16.43 22.53
CA LEU A 25 -17.14 -15.11 22.04
C LEU A 25 -18.59 -15.12 21.59
N THR A 26 -19.34 -14.07 21.93
CA THR A 26 -20.72 -13.87 21.47
C THR A 26 -20.78 -13.10 20.18
N LEU A 27 -21.47 -13.67 19.17
CA LEU A 27 -21.76 -13.01 17.90
C LEU A 27 -23.20 -12.46 17.94
N GLY A 28 -23.37 -11.21 17.53
CA GLY A 28 -24.69 -10.60 17.49
C GLY A 28 -24.72 -9.20 16.89
N ARG A 29 -25.92 -8.66 16.68
CA ARG A 29 -26.10 -7.30 16.16
C ARG A 29 -25.77 -6.21 17.19
N SER A 30 -25.77 -6.53 18.47
CA SER A 30 -25.49 -5.57 19.52
C SER A 30 -24.01 -5.19 19.51
N VAL A 31 -23.71 -3.90 19.66
CA VAL A 31 -22.33 -3.41 19.88
C VAL A 31 -21.72 -3.93 21.19
N GLN A 32 -22.54 -4.51 22.08
CA GLN A 32 -22.10 -5.16 23.33
C GLN A 32 -21.73 -6.64 23.11
N SER A 33 -21.93 -7.20 21.92
CA SER A 33 -21.45 -8.54 21.58
C SER A 33 -19.93 -8.46 21.30
N ASP A 34 -19.21 -9.54 21.59
CA ASP A 34 -17.75 -9.61 21.33
C ASP A 34 -17.46 -9.51 19.83
N LEU A 35 -18.38 -10.03 19.00
CA LEU A 35 -18.33 -9.99 17.54
C LEU A 35 -19.58 -9.26 17.02
N PRO A 36 -19.59 -7.92 17.00
CA PRO A 36 -20.76 -7.14 16.59
C PRO A 36 -20.93 -7.11 15.07
N VAL A 37 -22.15 -7.34 14.59
CA VAL A 37 -22.56 -7.25 13.17
C VAL A 37 -23.74 -6.29 13.07
N PRO A 38 -23.52 -4.97 13.16
CA PRO A 38 -24.59 -3.98 13.37
C PRO A 38 -25.46 -3.74 12.15
N TRP A 39 -24.99 -4.04 10.93
CA TRP A 39 -25.70 -3.76 9.69
C TRP A 39 -26.84 -4.73 9.36
N ASP A 40 -26.84 -5.95 9.95
CA ASP A 40 -27.83 -6.97 9.61
C ASP A 40 -28.91 -7.05 10.68
N SER A 41 -30.11 -6.54 10.34
CA SER A 41 -31.27 -6.55 11.22
C SER A 41 -31.84 -7.98 11.49
N GLN A 42 -31.46 -8.94 10.67
CA GLN A 42 -31.85 -10.34 10.83
C GLN A 42 -30.99 -11.08 11.85
N ILE A 43 -29.86 -10.52 12.24
CA ILE A 43 -29.02 -11.01 13.34
C ILE A 43 -29.61 -10.54 14.67
N SER A 44 -29.84 -11.44 15.60
CA SER A 44 -30.33 -11.12 16.95
C SER A 44 -29.26 -10.38 17.76
N ARG A 45 -29.61 -9.61 18.79
CA ARG A 45 -28.65 -8.87 19.63
C ARG A 45 -27.53 -9.75 20.16
N LYS A 46 -27.84 -10.97 20.61
CA LYS A 46 -26.95 -12.11 20.84
C LYS A 46 -27.48 -13.25 20.01
N HIS A 47 -26.74 -13.70 19.00
CA HIS A 47 -27.26 -14.68 18.05
C HIS A 47 -26.59 -16.04 18.18
N ALA A 48 -25.30 -16.07 18.29
CA ALA A 48 -24.50 -17.28 18.40
C ALA A 48 -23.38 -17.13 19.42
N LEU A 49 -22.95 -18.25 19.96
CA LEU A 49 -21.75 -18.40 20.76
C LEU A 49 -20.72 -19.14 19.92
N LEU A 50 -19.51 -18.58 19.84
CA LEU A 50 -18.38 -19.19 19.15
C LEU A 50 -17.32 -19.54 20.16
N ARG A 51 -16.84 -20.79 20.11
CA ARG A 51 -15.75 -21.29 20.95
C ARG A 51 -14.63 -21.82 20.05
N ASN A 52 -13.47 -21.22 20.15
CA ASN A 52 -12.30 -21.66 19.41
C ASN A 52 -11.56 -22.75 20.19
N THR A 53 -11.32 -23.88 19.52
CA THR A 53 -10.38 -24.92 19.98
C THR A 53 -9.24 -25.01 18.97
N ALA A 54 -8.13 -25.61 19.34
CA ALA A 54 -6.89 -25.63 18.52
C ALA A 54 -7.14 -26.01 17.04
N ASP A 55 -8.11 -26.91 16.78
CA ASP A 55 -8.35 -27.48 15.45
C ASP A 55 -9.68 -27.05 14.81
N GLN A 56 -10.64 -26.52 15.58
CA GLN A 56 -11.99 -26.22 15.10
C GLN A 56 -12.65 -25.05 15.82
N LEU A 57 -13.49 -24.33 15.10
CA LEU A 57 -14.37 -23.30 15.64
C LEU A 57 -15.75 -23.90 15.86
N HIS A 58 -16.17 -24.02 17.12
CA HIS A 58 -17.49 -24.48 17.50
C HIS A 58 -18.45 -23.31 17.53
N LEU A 59 -19.52 -23.40 16.77
CA LEU A 59 -20.63 -22.46 16.71
C LEU A 59 -21.87 -23.07 17.36
N GLN A 60 -22.51 -22.32 18.23
CA GLN A 60 -23.80 -22.70 18.82
C GLN A 60 -24.77 -21.53 18.77
N ARG A 61 -25.97 -21.75 18.22
CA ARG A 61 -27.04 -20.77 18.25
C ARG A 61 -27.51 -20.52 19.68
N VAL A 62 -27.69 -19.26 20.05
CA VAL A 62 -28.20 -18.90 21.39
C VAL A 62 -29.70 -19.15 21.45
N PRO A 63 -30.24 -19.75 22.53
CA PRO A 63 -31.68 -19.89 22.73
C PRO A 63 -32.38 -18.52 22.63
N GLY A 64 -33.43 -18.42 21.81
CA GLY A 64 -34.19 -17.19 21.56
C GLY A 64 -33.66 -16.32 20.41
N ALA A 65 -32.59 -16.71 19.72
CA ALA A 65 -32.23 -16.09 18.44
C ALA A 65 -33.35 -16.32 17.41
N ARG A 66 -33.77 -15.25 16.71
CA ARG A 66 -34.96 -15.31 15.83
C ARG A 66 -34.69 -16.08 14.55
N ASN A 67 -33.59 -15.86 13.90
CA ASN A 67 -33.28 -16.46 12.61
C ASN A 67 -32.37 -17.68 12.76
N ALA A 68 -32.42 -18.55 11.77
CA ALA A 68 -31.60 -19.75 11.72
C ALA A 68 -30.16 -19.43 11.26
N ILE A 69 -29.26 -20.32 11.60
CA ILE A 69 -27.91 -20.38 11.06
C ILE A 69 -27.91 -21.41 9.94
N TYR A 70 -27.34 -21.04 8.78
CA TYR A 70 -27.29 -21.93 7.61
C TYR A 70 -25.82 -22.31 7.34
N HIS A 71 -25.61 -23.61 7.11
CA HIS A 71 -24.33 -24.15 6.63
C HIS A 71 -24.62 -25.12 5.49
N ALA A 72 -23.95 -24.95 4.35
CA ALA A 72 -24.12 -25.76 3.15
C ALA A 72 -25.61 -25.91 2.70
N GLY A 73 -26.44 -24.91 2.98
CA GLY A 73 -27.88 -24.90 2.65
C GLY A 73 -28.79 -25.51 3.71
N GLU A 74 -28.25 -26.07 4.78
CA GLU A 74 -29.01 -26.68 5.88
C GLU A 74 -29.06 -25.79 7.11
N VAL A 75 -30.15 -25.87 7.88
CA VAL A 75 -30.29 -25.17 9.17
C VAL A 75 -29.55 -25.94 10.25
N VAL A 76 -28.70 -25.23 11.00
CA VAL A 76 -27.88 -25.82 12.05
C VAL A 76 -28.08 -25.08 13.39
N GLU A 77 -28.15 -25.82 14.47
CA GLU A 77 -28.17 -25.27 15.85
C GLU A 77 -26.79 -25.33 16.48
N ARG A 78 -25.94 -26.28 16.07
CA ARG A 78 -24.54 -26.43 16.47
C ARG A 78 -23.74 -26.88 15.27
N LEU A 79 -22.55 -26.37 15.14
CA LEU A 79 -21.68 -26.66 14.04
C LEU A 79 -20.20 -26.57 14.49
N SER A 80 -19.38 -27.50 13.99
CA SER A 80 -17.93 -27.42 14.12
C SER A 80 -17.34 -27.10 12.75
N LEU A 81 -16.60 -26.02 12.68
CA LEU A 81 -16.09 -25.44 11.45
C LEU A 81 -14.56 -25.47 11.42
N SER A 82 -14.03 -25.87 10.28
CA SER A 82 -12.62 -25.80 9.95
C SER A 82 -12.32 -24.63 9.01
N ALA A 83 -11.05 -24.30 8.82
CA ALA A 83 -10.63 -23.30 7.86
C ALA A 83 -11.15 -23.61 6.44
N GLY A 84 -11.57 -22.55 5.73
CA GLY A 84 -12.19 -22.64 4.40
C GLY A 84 -13.71 -22.84 4.42
N GLN A 85 -14.32 -23.14 5.55
CA GLN A 85 -15.75 -23.30 5.66
C GLN A 85 -16.48 -21.98 5.92
N ARG A 86 -17.81 -21.96 5.61
CA ARG A 86 -18.66 -20.77 5.69
C ARG A 86 -20.00 -21.11 6.33
N PHE A 87 -20.60 -20.11 7.00
CA PHE A 87 -21.99 -20.17 7.43
C PHE A 87 -22.67 -18.84 7.17
N VAL A 88 -23.98 -18.80 7.20
CA VAL A 88 -24.79 -17.62 6.90
C VAL A 88 -25.81 -17.38 8.03
N ILE A 89 -25.93 -16.12 8.43
CA ILE A 89 -27.01 -15.66 9.31
C ILE A 89 -27.62 -14.42 8.66
N GLY A 90 -28.93 -14.47 8.39
CA GLY A 90 -29.60 -13.37 7.69
C GLY A 90 -29.03 -13.13 6.29
N GLN A 91 -28.50 -11.93 6.07
CA GLN A 91 -27.87 -11.52 4.81
C GLN A 91 -26.32 -11.52 4.88
N THR A 92 -25.77 -11.91 6.03
CA THR A 92 -24.32 -11.87 6.28
C THR A 92 -23.72 -13.26 6.13
N VAL A 93 -22.68 -13.35 5.31
CA VAL A 93 -21.87 -14.55 5.12
C VAL A 93 -20.65 -14.48 6.06
N PHE A 94 -20.43 -15.55 6.80
CA PHE A 94 -19.28 -15.72 7.68
C PHE A 94 -18.34 -16.74 7.07
N SER A 95 -17.07 -16.42 6.93
CA SER A 95 -16.04 -17.32 6.43
C SER A 95 -14.92 -17.48 7.45
N ILE A 96 -14.40 -18.70 7.57
CA ILE A 96 -13.32 -19.05 8.48
C ILE A 96 -12.06 -19.29 7.66
N SER A 97 -10.97 -18.67 8.06
CA SER A 97 -9.64 -18.88 7.49
C SER A 97 -8.63 -19.22 8.59
N GLU A 98 -7.59 -19.98 8.24
CA GLU A 98 -6.43 -20.08 9.11
C GLU A 98 -5.60 -18.81 9.00
N SER A 99 -5.35 -18.20 10.15
CA SER A 99 -4.31 -17.19 10.21
C SER A 99 -2.96 -17.91 10.10
N LYS A 100 -2.29 -17.79 8.95
CA LYS A 100 -0.92 -18.30 8.74
C LYS A 100 0.14 -17.51 9.51
N TRP A 101 -0.29 -16.66 10.40
CA TRP A 101 0.58 -15.76 11.14
C TRP A 101 0.92 -16.33 12.51
N SER A 102 2.02 -17.05 12.55
CA SER A 102 2.69 -17.44 13.79
C SER A 102 3.73 -16.36 14.12
N GLY A 103 3.39 -15.36 14.92
CA GLY A 103 4.44 -14.49 15.40
C GLY A 103 4.12 -13.14 16.03
N ASP A 104 2.87 -12.70 16.18
CA ASP A 104 2.63 -11.50 16.99
C ASP A 104 1.30 -11.57 17.73
N SER A 105 1.39 -12.08 18.95
CA SER A 105 0.25 -12.33 19.85
C SER A 105 -0.31 -11.07 20.55
N ASN A 106 -0.01 -9.87 20.07
CA ASN A 106 -0.40 -8.62 20.73
C ASN A 106 -1.22 -7.64 19.86
N HIS A 107 -1.81 -8.09 18.76
CA HIS A 107 -2.66 -7.21 17.96
C HIS A 107 -4.13 -7.33 18.37
N THR A 108 -4.67 -6.27 18.96
CA THR A 108 -6.11 -6.11 19.10
C THR A 108 -6.72 -6.06 17.70
N PRO A 109 -7.67 -6.94 17.34
CA PRO A 109 -8.31 -6.90 16.04
C PRO A 109 -9.03 -5.56 15.86
N PRO A 110 -9.06 -5.00 14.64
CA PRO A 110 -9.80 -3.78 14.39
C PRO A 110 -11.29 -4.02 14.63
N LEU A 111 -11.98 -3.02 15.17
CA LEU A 111 -13.43 -3.03 15.34
C LEU A 111 -14.13 -2.98 13.98
N GLU A 112 -13.55 -2.26 13.03
CA GLU A 112 -14.05 -2.08 11.68
C GLU A 112 -12.89 -2.10 10.69
N GLU A 113 -13.02 -2.90 9.62
CA GLU A 113 -12.09 -2.94 8.49
C GLU A 113 -12.85 -2.57 7.21
N LEU A 114 -12.48 -1.47 6.57
CA LEU A 114 -13.10 -0.97 5.35
C LEU A 114 -12.09 -0.98 4.20
N THR A 115 -12.49 -1.57 3.07
CA THR A 115 -11.74 -1.48 1.81
C THR A 115 -12.42 -0.47 0.90
N PHE A 116 -11.66 0.49 0.38
CA PHE A 116 -12.17 1.54 -0.50
C PHE A 116 -11.95 1.15 -1.95
N ASP A 117 -13.02 1.22 -2.73
CA ASP A 117 -12.97 1.12 -4.19
C ASP A 117 -13.31 2.48 -4.84
N GLU A 118 -13.03 2.58 -6.13
CA GLU A 118 -13.21 3.81 -6.90
C GLU A 118 -14.67 4.31 -6.89
N SER A 119 -15.65 3.38 -6.87
CA SER A 119 -17.08 3.70 -6.82
C SER A 119 -17.50 4.29 -5.47
N LEU A 120 -16.90 3.82 -4.39
CA LEU A 120 -17.14 4.34 -3.04
C LEU A 120 -16.47 5.73 -2.89
N LEU A 121 -15.23 5.86 -3.34
CA LEU A 121 -14.47 7.11 -3.28
C LEU A 121 -15.16 8.25 -4.06
N SER A 122 -15.76 7.95 -5.21
CA SER A 122 -16.47 8.96 -6.01
C SER A 122 -17.64 9.61 -5.27
N ARG A 123 -18.31 8.89 -4.37
CA ARG A 123 -19.46 9.37 -3.60
C ARG A 123 -19.10 10.17 -2.35
N ILE A 124 -17.85 10.11 -1.91
CA ILE A 124 -17.38 10.83 -0.73
C ILE A 124 -17.22 12.31 -1.09
N ARG A 125 -17.83 13.21 -0.28
CA ARG A 125 -17.65 14.66 -0.42
C ARG A 125 -16.36 15.09 0.27
N TYR A 126 -15.59 15.96 -0.39
CA TYR A 126 -14.44 16.59 0.24
C TYR A 126 -14.87 17.53 1.37
N ARG A 127 -14.16 17.45 2.49
CA ARG A 127 -14.19 18.45 3.55
C ARG A 127 -12.84 19.18 3.53
N ASP A 128 -12.81 20.42 3.98
CA ASP A 128 -11.61 21.28 3.98
C ASP A 128 -10.94 21.37 2.59
N ALA A 129 -11.76 21.55 1.54
CA ALA A 129 -11.31 21.53 0.16
C ALA A 129 -10.19 22.54 -0.10
N ASP A 130 -10.28 23.75 0.44
CA ASP A 130 -9.30 24.82 0.22
C ASP A 130 -7.90 24.42 0.71
N LYS A 131 -7.82 23.84 1.90
CA LYS A 131 -6.54 23.37 2.48
C LYS A 131 -5.97 22.20 1.68
N ARG A 132 -6.81 21.28 1.24
CA ARG A 132 -6.39 20.15 0.42
C ARG A 132 -5.90 20.58 -0.96
N ILE A 133 -6.53 21.57 -1.56
CA ILE A 133 -6.08 22.18 -2.82
C ILE A 133 -4.72 22.86 -2.61
N GLU A 134 -4.53 23.60 -1.52
CA GLU A 134 -3.23 24.18 -1.19
C GLU A 134 -2.12 23.12 -1.09
N VAL A 135 -2.41 21.99 -0.42
CA VAL A 135 -1.47 20.87 -0.32
C VAL A 135 -1.18 20.25 -1.70
N LEU A 136 -2.22 20.03 -2.52
CA LEU A 136 -2.05 19.49 -3.87
C LEU A 136 -1.25 20.42 -4.78
N SER A 137 -1.39 21.75 -4.63
CA SER A 137 -0.64 22.73 -5.41
C SER A 137 0.87 22.69 -5.14
N ARG A 138 1.29 22.23 -3.94
CA ARG A 138 2.70 22.05 -3.56
C ARG A 138 3.28 20.69 -3.97
N LEU A 139 2.44 19.74 -4.35
CA LEU A 139 2.88 18.39 -4.69
C LEU A 139 3.85 18.35 -5.87
N PRO A 140 3.66 19.13 -6.96
CA PRO A 140 4.65 19.21 -8.03
C PRO A 140 6.02 19.66 -7.55
N ASP A 141 6.10 20.67 -6.66
CA ASP A 141 7.38 21.16 -6.11
C ASP A 141 8.08 20.09 -5.28
N VAL A 142 7.33 19.28 -4.53
CA VAL A 142 7.87 18.12 -3.80
C VAL A 142 8.45 17.10 -4.76
N ILE A 143 7.72 16.80 -5.83
CA ILE A 143 8.08 15.74 -6.78
C ILE A 143 9.29 16.17 -7.65
N TRP A 144 9.27 17.40 -8.21
CA TRP A 144 10.30 17.87 -9.12
C TRP A 144 11.48 18.55 -8.42
N GLY A 145 11.23 19.18 -7.26
CA GLY A 145 12.25 19.89 -6.49
C GLY A 145 13.15 18.99 -5.65
N SER A 146 12.82 17.72 -5.47
CA SER A 146 13.64 16.78 -4.69
C SER A 146 14.77 16.20 -5.53
N ARG A 147 16.00 16.27 -5.01
CA ARG A 147 17.23 15.78 -5.68
C ARG A 147 17.49 14.31 -5.40
N THR A 148 17.02 13.80 -4.27
CA THR A 148 17.22 12.41 -3.83
C THR A 148 15.87 11.77 -3.45
N ASP A 149 15.81 10.43 -3.49
CA ASP A 149 14.64 9.68 -3.06
C ASP A 149 14.35 9.90 -1.56
N ALA A 150 15.39 10.12 -0.74
CA ALA A 150 15.26 10.43 0.67
C ALA A 150 14.59 11.79 0.90
N GLU A 151 15.06 12.85 0.25
CA GLU A 151 14.45 14.19 0.33
C GLU A 151 13.00 14.18 -0.16
N TYR A 152 12.74 13.45 -1.23
CA TYR A 152 11.39 13.27 -1.75
C TYR A 152 10.46 12.61 -0.71
N GLY A 153 10.91 11.51 -0.09
CA GLY A 153 10.14 10.80 0.92
C GLY A 153 9.81 11.66 2.13
N GLU A 154 10.79 12.38 2.69
CA GLU A 154 10.60 13.29 3.82
C GLU A 154 9.61 14.41 3.50
N ARG A 155 9.74 15.07 2.35
CA ARG A 155 8.84 16.14 1.92
C ARG A 155 7.42 15.63 1.69
N LEU A 156 7.25 14.44 1.09
CA LEU A 156 5.94 13.85 0.86
C LEU A 156 5.23 13.51 2.17
N VAL A 157 5.94 12.92 3.13
CA VAL A 157 5.40 12.61 4.45
C VAL A 157 4.95 13.87 5.18
N SER A 158 5.81 14.91 5.21
CA SER A 158 5.47 16.20 5.84
C SER A 158 4.29 16.90 5.15
N LEU A 159 4.21 16.81 3.82
CA LEU A 159 3.10 17.37 3.04
C LEU A 159 1.76 16.68 3.40
N LEU A 160 1.76 15.35 3.45
CA LEU A 160 0.58 14.57 3.82
C LEU A 160 0.14 14.85 5.26
N LEU A 161 1.11 14.93 6.19
CA LEU A 161 0.82 15.28 7.59
C LEU A 161 0.20 16.67 7.72
N ALA A 162 0.64 17.64 6.90
CA ALA A 162 0.04 18.96 6.83
C ALA A 162 -1.36 18.96 6.24
N GLY A 163 -1.62 18.11 5.23
CA GLY A 163 -2.89 18.03 4.49
C GLY A 163 -3.99 17.26 5.19
N ILE A 164 -3.64 16.31 6.04
CA ILE A 164 -4.57 15.43 6.76
C ILE A 164 -4.62 15.89 8.22
N GLN A 165 -5.64 16.68 8.57
CA GLN A 165 -5.70 17.33 9.90
C GLN A 165 -5.79 16.34 11.05
N HIS A 166 -6.45 15.20 10.86
CA HIS A 166 -6.67 14.19 11.88
C HIS A 166 -5.53 13.16 11.97
N ALA A 167 -4.58 13.19 11.02
CA ALA A 167 -3.40 12.34 11.09
C ALA A 167 -2.44 12.82 12.21
N GLU A 168 -2.02 11.88 13.04
CA GLU A 168 -0.94 12.08 14.02
C GLU A 168 0.39 11.51 13.52
N ALA A 169 0.36 10.52 12.64
CA ALA A 169 1.54 9.93 12.01
C ALA A 169 1.28 9.59 10.55
N VAL A 170 2.30 9.78 9.74
CA VAL A 170 2.35 9.39 8.31
C VAL A 170 3.66 8.66 8.07
N ALA A 171 3.61 7.57 7.32
CA ALA A 171 4.79 6.82 6.92
C ALA A 171 4.70 6.35 5.46
N ILE A 172 5.85 6.25 4.82
CA ILE A 172 6.02 5.53 3.55
C ILE A 172 6.56 4.15 3.89
N VAL A 173 5.81 3.13 3.55
CA VAL A 173 6.14 1.74 3.84
C VAL A 173 6.45 0.98 2.57
N ARG A 174 7.36 0.01 2.65
CA ARG A 174 7.67 -0.92 1.58
C ARG A 174 7.47 -2.35 2.06
N ILE A 175 6.88 -3.18 1.21
CA ILE A 175 6.81 -4.63 1.38
C ILE A 175 7.63 -5.28 0.27
N ASP A 176 8.59 -6.11 0.62
CA ASP A 176 9.45 -6.82 -0.33
C ASP A 176 8.84 -8.16 -0.77
N GLU A 177 9.59 -8.93 -1.56
CA GLU A 177 9.15 -10.24 -2.08
C GLU A 177 9.03 -11.31 -0.99
N GLN A 178 9.71 -11.13 0.13
CA GLN A 178 9.70 -12.01 1.31
C GLN A 178 8.62 -11.60 2.33
N ASP A 179 7.75 -10.63 1.98
CA ASP A 179 6.73 -10.03 2.85
C ASP A 179 7.30 -9.30 4.09
N GLU A 180 8.58 -8.94 4.04
CA GLU A 180 9.19 -8.07 5.04
C GLU A 180 8.78 -6.61 4.81
N ILE A 181 8.34 -5.96 5.89
CA ILE A 181 7.89 -4.56 5.85
C ILE A 181 8.99 -3.67 6.41
N SER A 182 9.37 -2.67 5.62
CA SER A 182 10.30 -1.63 6.02
C SER A 182 9.64 -0.25 5.95
N VAL A 183 9.89 0.59 6.95
CA VAL A 183 9.50 2.00 6.94
C VAL A 183 10.62 2.77 6.26
N LEU A 184 10.31 3.46 5.15
CA LEU A 184 11.27 4.23 4.39
C LEU A 184 11.42 5.64 4.96
N HIS A 185 10.28 6.30 5.20
CA HIS A 185 10.20 7.65 5.75
C HIS A 185 8.97 7.74 6.64
N TRP A 186 9.04 8.55 7.69
CA TRP A 186 7.90 8.79 8.57
C TRP A 186 8.03 10.15 9.26
N ASP A 187 6.88 10.70 9.67
CA ASP A 187 6.80 11.92 10.45
C ASP A 187 5.59 11.86 11.39
N ARG A 188 5.65 12.60 12.49
CA ARG A 188 4.60 12.69 13.53
C ARG A 188 4.31 14.13 13.88
N ARG A 189 3.06 14.40 14.17
CA ARG A 189 2.61 15.74 14.61
C ARG A 189 3.09 16.10 16.02
N ARG A 190 3.30 15.12 16.88
CA ARG A 190 3.77 15.29 18.26
C ARG A 190 5.06 14.52 18.48
N GLU A 191 6.01 15.15 19.16
CA GLU A 191 7.23 14.50 19.65
C GLU A 191 6.91 13.52 20.77
N THR A 192 6.45 12.34 20.46
CA THR A 192 6.36 11.20 21.39
C THR A 192 7.58 10.31 21.20
N ARG A 193 8.18 9.83 22.30
CA ARG A 193 9.32 8.89 22.24
C ARG A 193 8.84 7.57 21.66
N GLY A 194 9.41 7.14 20.53
CA GLY A 194 9.17 5.84 19.91
C GLY A 194 9.15 5.93 18.39
N GLU A 195 9.48 4.84 17.72
CA GLU A 195 9.39 4.69 16.27
C GLU A 195 7.94 4.45 15.84
N VAL A 196 7.57 4.91 14.64
CA VAL A 196 6.28 4.54 14.02
C VAL A 196 6.42 3.11 13.53
N ALA A 197 5.68 2.19 14.14
CA ALA A 197 5.62 0.81 13.72
C ALA A 197 4.27 0.54 13.02
N PRO A 198 4.22 0.56 11.67
CA PRO A 198 3.00 0.31 10.91
C PRO A 198 2.45 -1.10 11.12
N SER A 199 1.13 -1.25 11.17
CA SER A 199 0.49 -2.55 11.27
C SER A 199 0.86 -3.41 10.07
N ARG A 200 1.64 -4.47 10.32
CA ARG A 200 2.09 -5.41 9.28
C ARG A 200 0.90 -5.99 8.51
N ARG A 201 -0.15 -6.35 9.25
CA ARG A 201 -1.37 -6.90 8.66
C ARG A 201 -2.06 -5.90 7.74
N LEU A 202 -2.25 -4.64 8.19
CA LEU A 202 -2.90 -3.61 7.40
C LEU A 202 -2.10 -3.31 6.12
N VAL A 203 -0.78 -3.20 6.22
CA VAL A 203 0.12 -2.98 5.08
C VAL A 203 0.03 -4.14 4.09
N HIS A 204 0.07 -5.39 4.59
CA HIS A 204 -0.05 -6.57 3.75
C HIS A 204 -1.43 -6.65 3.06
N ASP A 205 -2.52 -6.44 3.81
CA ASP A 205 -3.89 -6.50 3.28
C ASP A 205 -4.11 -5.40 2.21
N ALA A 206 -3.62 -4.17 2.43
CA ALA A 206 -3.75 -3.09 1.48
C ALA A 206 -2.90 -3.31 0.22
N ILE A 207 -1.60 -3.62 0.38
CA ILE A 207 -0.65 -3.60 -0.74
C ILE A 207 -0.63 -4.93 -1.50
N ARG A 208 -0.69 -6.08 -0.80
CA ARG A 208 -0.57 -7.40 -1.44
C ARG A 208 -1.91 -8.00 -1.82
N ARG A 209 -2.87 -7.94 -0.90
CA ARG A 209 -4.13 -8.67 -1.04
C ARG A 209 -5.19 -7.87 -1.80
N ALA A 210 -5.50 -6.66 -1.35
CA ALA A 210 -6.57 -5.86 -1.93
C ALA A 210 -6.09 -5.01 -3.13
N GLY A 211 -4.83 -4.53 -3.11
CA GLY A 211 -4.34 -3.55 -4.07
C GLY A 211 -5.12 -2.22 -4.00
N LYS A 212 -5.75 -1.95 -2.85
CA LYS A 212 -6.65 -0.83 -2.59
C LYS A 212 -6.43 -0.33 -1.18
N THR A 213 -6.93 0.87 -0.87
CA THR A 213 -6.87 1.39 0.50
C THR A 213 -7.70 0.54 1.44
N VAL A 214 -7.07 0.14 2.54
CA VAL A 214 -7.71 -0.54 3.67
C VAL A 214 -7.61 0.36 4.88
N LEU A 215 -8.74 0.57 5.55
CA LEU A 215 -8.87 1.34 6.79
C LEU A 215 -9.25 0.40 7.93
N ASN A 216 -8.51 0.51 9.03
CA ASN A 216 -8.81 -0.16 10.29
C ASN A 216 -9.14 0.86 11.36
N VAL A 217 -10.22 0.62 12.10
CA VAL A 217 -10.65 1.42 13.25
C VAL A 217 -10.69 0.55 14.49
N TRP A 218 -10.12 1.00 15.60
CA TRP A 218 -10.11 0.31 16.88
C TRP A 218 -10.95 1.07 17.92
N SER A 219 -11.60 0.33 18.83
CA SER A 219 -12.27 0.96 19.99
C SER A 219 -11.23 1.55 20.94
N GLY A 220 -11.44 2.77 21.38
CA GLY A 220 -10.54 3.49 22.29
C GLY A 220 -10.46 2.95 23.73
N HIS A 221 -10.55 1.65 23.95
CA HIS A 221 -10.32 1.05 25.26
C HIS A 221 -8.82 0.95 25.52
N THR A 222 -8.32 1.79 26.40
CA THR A 222 -7.01 1.59 27.06
C THR A 222 -7.05 0.28 27.83
N PRO A 223 -6.19 -0.71 27.52
CA PRO A 223 -6.07 -1.87 28.39
C PRO A 223 -5.59 -1.42 29.76
N ASN A 224 -6.35 -1.80 30.78
CA ASN A 224 -6.08 -1.52 32.19
C ASN A 224 -4.65 -2.00 32.55
N ARG A 225 -3.79 -1.08 32.93
CA ARG A 225 -2.41 -1.35 33.35
C ARG A 225 -2.41 -2.04 34.71
N SER A 226 -2.41 -3.36 34.72
CA SER A 226 -2.00 -4.13 35.90
C SER A 226 -1.17 -5.35 35.46
N GLY A 227 0.13 -5.28 35.64
CA GLY A 227 1.06 -6.39 35.44
C GLY A 227 2.32 -5.96 34.68
N GLY A 228 3.43 -5.81 35.43
CA GLY A 228 4.73 -5.49 34.85
C GLY A 228 5.27 -6.67 34.05
N ASP A 229 5.65 -6.41 32.84
CA ASP A 229 6.65 -7.19 32.13
C ASP A 229 7.39 -6.32 31.09
N SER A 230 8.72 -6.46 31.09
CA SER A 230 9.66 -5.58 30.39
C SER A 230 10.08 -6.24 29.06
N GLY A 231 9.15 -6.37 28.11
CA GLY A 231 9.45 -6.79 26.74
C GLY A 231 9.39 -5.61 25.74
N PRO A 232 10.00 -5.69 24.56
CA PRO A 232 9.92 -4.62 23.57
C PRO A 232 8.46 -4.45 23.10
N ARG A 233 7.88 -3.31 23.48
CA ARG A 233 6.46 -2.97 23.27
C ARG A 233 6.27 -2.46 21.86
N TYR A 234 5.67 -3.26 20.99
CA TYR A 234 5.10 -2.80 19.73
C TYR A 234 3.77 -2.10 20.02
N THR A 235 3.72 -0.78 19.80
CA THR A 235 2.78 0.14 20.47
C THR A 235 1.67 0.62 19.53
N GLU A 236 1.14 -0.17 18.62
CA GLU A 236 0.17 0.36 17.68
C GLU A 236 -1.26 0.44 18.20
N ALA A 237 -1.75 -0.58 18.86
CA ALA A 237 -3.14 -0.62 19.36
C ALA A 237 -3.40 0.32 20.56
N SER A 238 -2.35 0.86 21.20
CA SER A 238 -2.50 1.75 22.36
C SER A 238 -2.33 3.23 22.04
N GLU A 239 -1.77 3.59 20.89
CA GLU A 239 -1.51 4.99 20.53
C GLU A 239 -2.51 5.57 19.55
N PHE A 240 -3.01 4.80 18.58
CA PHE A 240 -3.91 5.27 17.53
C PHE A 240 -5.24 4.52 17.56
N ASN A 241 -6.33 5.24 17.26
CA ASN A 241 -7.67 4.66 17.18
C ASN A 241 -8.05 4.22 15.77
N TRP A 242 -7.33 4.72 14.78
CA TRP A 242 -7.51 4.36 13.39
C TRP A 242 -6.19 4.42 12.63
N SER A 243 -6.08 3.61 11.61
CA SER A 243 -5.05 3.73 10.59
C SER A 243 -5.54 3.21 9.25
N PHE A 244 -4.97 3.72 8.16
CA PHE A 244 -5.20 3.19 6.83
C PHE A 244 -3.91 3.14 6.03
N CYS A 245 -3.89 2.26 5.03
CA CYS A 245 -2.78 2.12 4.11
C CYS A 245 -3.29 2.20 2.67
N THR A 246 -2.71 3.11 1.88
CA THR A 246 -3.02 3.34 0.47
C THR A 246 -1.84 2.86 -0.38
N PRO A 247 -2.02 1.87 -1.28
CA PRO A 247 -0.94 1.39 -2.14
C PRO A 247 -0.56 2.43 -3.20
N LEU A 248 0.74 2.51 -3.54
CA LEU A 248 1.24 3.27 -4.68
C LEU A 248 1.40 2.35 -5.89
N SER A 249 0.73 2.69 -7.00
CA SER A 249 0.64 1.84 -8.19
C SER A 249 1.94 1.69 -9.01
N SER A 250 3.05 2.33 -8.59
CA SER A 250 4.26 2.50 -9.41
C SER A 250 5.35 1.43 -9.25
N SER A 251 5.17 0.41 -8.43
CA SER A 251 6.29 -0.45 -8.02
C SER A 251 6.32 -1.83 -8.67
N GLU A 252 6.41 -1.89 -9.98
CA GLU A 252 6.69 -3.15 -10.70
C GLU A 252 8.19 -3.45 -10.87
N SER A 253 9.07 -2.73 -10.25
CA SER A 253 10.51 -2.92 -10.44
C SER A 253 11.14 -3.57 -9.21
N GLY A 254 11.23 -4.90 -9.13
CA GLY A 254 12.18 -5.70 -8.31
C GLY A 254 12.59 -5.26 -6.89
N ARG A 255 12.05 -4.14 -6.39
CA ARG A 255 12.39 -3.52 -5.11
C ARG A 255 11.25 -3.57 -4.07
N GLY A 256 10.19 -4.35 -4.34
CA GLY A 256 9.01 -4.42 -3.48
C GLY A 256 7.95 -3.36 -3.82
N ARG A 257 6.77 -3.51 -3.20
CA ARG A 257 5.63 -2.59 -3.37
C ARG A 257 5.63 -1.55 -2.27
N ILE A 258 5.18 -0.33 -2.58
CA ILE A 258 5.18 0.80 -1.67
C ILE A 258 3.74 1.21 -1.36
N GLY A 259 3.52 1.72 -0.14
CA GLY A 259 2.25 2.30 0.28
C GLY A 259 2.43 3.49 1.20
N LEU A 260 1.39 4.30 1.30
CA LEU A 260 1.26 5.40 2.24
C LEU A 260 0.48 4.89 3.46
N TYR A 261 1.08 4.93 4.64
CA TYR A 261 0.46 4.54 5.90
C TYR A 261 0.17 5.77 6.73
N ILE A 262 -1.10 5.94 7.12
CA ILE A 262 -1.56 7.08 7.90
C ILE A 262 -2.27 6.57 9.15
N ALA A 263 -1.98 7.17 10.29
CA ALA A 263 -2.58 6.81 11.56
C ALA A 263 -2.93 8.05 12.39
N GLY A 264 -3.96 7.94 13.22
CA GLY A 264 -4.40 9.03 14.05
C GLY A 264 -5.28 8.60 15.22
N ARG A 265 -5.70 9.59 16.00
CA ARG A 265 -6.62 9.42 17.13
C ARG A 265 -7.91 10.17 16.85
N GLN A 266 -9.03 9.56 17.20
CA GLN A 266 -10.29 10.29 17.31
C GLN A 266 -10.31 11.13 18.56
N LEU A 267 -10.71 12.40 18.43
CA LEU A 267 -10.78 13.36 19.55
C LEU A 267 -12.02 13.18 20.42
N THR A 268 -13.00 12.43 19.99
CA THR A 268 -14.25 12.19 20.74
C THR A 268 -14.28 10.78 21.31
N ALA A 269 -14.50 10.69 22.62
CA ALA A 269 -14.77 9.43 23.30
C ALA A 269 -16.03 8.77 22.70
N PHE A 270 -15.96 7.48 22.47
CA PHE A 270 -17.11 6.64 22.11
C PHE A 270 -18.17 6.77 23.22
N GLU A 271 -19.19 7.62 23.02
CA GLU A 271 -20.43 7.54 23.80
C GLU A 271 -21.28 6.40 23.20
N PRO A 272 -21.64 5.37 24.01
CA PRO A 272 -22.50 4.29 23.53
C PRO A 272 -23.88 4.86 23.17
N GLY A 273 -24.17 4.97 21.89
CA GLY A 273 -25.46 5.45 21.37
C GLY A 273 -25.38 6.60 20.39
N ASN A 274 -24.24 7.23 20.19
CA ASN A 274 -24.06 8.28 19.21
C ASN A 274 -23.45 7.70 17.94
N THR A 275 -24.22 7.72 16.86
CA THR A 275 -23.84 7.19 15.54
C THR A 275 -22.56 7.92 15.05
N LEU A 276 -21.56 7.16 14.64
CA LEU A 276 -20.26 7.53 14.03
C LEU A 276 -20.32 8.50 12.81
N VAL A 277 -21.42 9.21 12.60
CA VAL A 277 -21.75 9.89 11.35
C VAL A 277 -20.85 11.10 11.05
N SER A 278 -20.27 11.74 12.09
CA SER A 278 -19.47 12.96 11.87
C SER A 278 -17.98 12.67 11.66
N ASP A 279 -17.39 11.79 12.48
CA ASP A 279 -15.95 11.50 12.40
C ASP A 279 -15.63 10.53 11.26
N ASP A 280 -16.51 9.58 10.97
CA ASP A 280 -16.42 8.68 9.82
C ASP A 280 -16.36 9.44 8.47
N ALA A 281 -17.15 10.51 8.33
CA ALA A 281 -17.13 11.33 7.11
C ALA A 281 -15.80 12.10 6.92
N ASN A 282 -15.15 12.53 7.99
CA ASN A 282 -13.83 13.17 7.93
C ASN A 282 -12.77 12.16 7.53
N LEU A 283 -12.77 11.00 8.18
CA LEU A 283 -11.82 9.93 7.92
C LEU A 283 -11.92 9.40 6.49
N ARG A 284 -13.15 9.22 5.98
CA ARG A 284 -13.37 8.86 4.56
C ARG A 284 -12.88 9.94 3.59
N ALA A 285 -13.05 11.22 3.95
CA ALA A 285 -12.51 12.31 3.16
C ALA A 285 -10.97 12.34 3.18
N ASP A 286 -10.34 11.95 4.30
CA ASP A 286 -8.88 11.82 4.42
C ASP A 286 -8.36 10.65 3.56
N VAL A 287 -9.07 9.51 3.56
CA VAL A 287 -8.77 8.39 2.65
C VAL A 287 -8.85 8.83 1.19
N LYS A 288 -9.95 9.48 0.78
CA LYS A 288 -10.13 9.97 -0.59
C LYS A 288 -9.02 10.94 -1.01
N PHE A 289 -8.61 11.83 -0.11
CA PHE A 289 -7.51 12.75 -0.37
C PHE A 289 -6.18 12.01 -0.57
N THR A 290 -5.90 11.02 0.28
CA THR A 290 -4.67 10.23 0.19
C THR A 290 -4.61 9.39 -1.09
N GLU A 291 -5.75 8.82 -1.51
CA GLU A 291 -5.86 8.13 -2.80
C GLU A 291 -5.52 9.06 -3.97
N LEU A 292 -6.09 10.27 -3.98
CA LEU A 292 -5.77 11.26 -5.02
C LEU A 292 -4.28 11.61 -5.04
N VAL A 293 -3.65 11.80 -3.87
CA VAL A 293 -2.21 12.03 -3.77
C VAL A 293 -1.43 10.82 -4.28
N ALA A 294 -1.84 9.61 -3.91
CA ALA A 294 -1.20 8.36 -4.34
C ALA A 294 -1.26 8.18 -5.87
N ASP A 295 -2.38 8.52 -6.50
CA ASP A 295 -2.55 8.47 -7.95
C ASP A 295 -1.65 9.47 -8.67
N ILE A 296 -1.61 10.72 -8.20
CA ILE A 296 -0.74 11.76 -8.77
C ILE A 296 0.73 11.36 -8.63
N VAL A 297 1.15 10.92 -7.44
CA VAL A 297 2.51 10.46 -7.16
C VAL A 297 2.87 9.30 -8.07
N SER A 298 1.99 8.32 -8.20
CA SER A 298 2.19 7.14 -9.04
C SER A 298 2.33 7.51 -10.52
N ALA A 299 1.47 8.41 -11.02
CA ALA A 299 1.52 8.89 -12.40
C ALA A 299 2.84 9.62 -12.70
N VAL A 300 3.27 10.54 -11.82
CA VAL A 300 4.52 11.28 -12.01
C VAL A 300 5.76 10.38 -11.89
N GLN A 301 5.75 9.40 -10.98
CA GLN A 301 6.84 8.43 -10.89
C GLN A 301 6.96 7.59 -12.17
N ARG A 302 5.82 7.21 -12.78
CA ARG A 302 5.82 6.52 -14.09
C ARG A 302 6.42 7.40 -15.18
N LEU A 303 6.03 8.67 -15.25
CA LEU A 303 6.60 9.64 -16.21
C LEU A 303 8.12 9.78 -16.03
N LYS A 304 8.61 9.98 -14.81
CA LYS A 304 10.04 10.05 -14.52
C LYS A 304 10.79 8.77 -14.94
N LYS A 305 10.18 7.62 -14.75
CA LYS A 305 10.77 6.34 -15.18
C LYS A 305 10.88 6.27 -16.69
N LEU A 306 9.82 6.65 -17.42
CA LEU A 306 9.83 6.69 -18.89
C LEU A 306 10.85 7.67 -19.43
N GLU A 307 10.95 8.88 -18.87
CA GLU A 307 11.96 9.86 -19.23
C GLU A 307 13.40 9.33 -19.03
N ARG A 308 13.68 8.68 -17.89
CA ARG A 308 14.99 8.06 -17.63
C ARG A 308 15.30 6.94 -18.63
N GLN A 309 14.31 6.12 -18.98
CA GLN A 309 14.47 5.07 -19.99
C GLN A 309 14.73 5.66 -21.37
N GLN A 310 13.98 6.69 -21.77
CA GLN A 310 14.19 7.40 -23.03
C GLN A 310 15.56 8.07 -23.09
N THR A 311 15.98 8.75 -22.03
CA THR A 311 17.31 9.39 -21.95
C THR A 311 18.41 8.33 -22.01
N GLY A 312 18.24 7.20 -21.34
CA GLY A 312 19.19 6.10 -21.41
C GLY A 312 19.31 5.51 -22.83
N LEU A 313 18.22 5.37 -23.55
CA LEU A 313 18.23 4.89 -24.93
C LEU A 313 18.92 5.90 -25.86
N ARG A 314 18.74 7.20 -25.65
CA ARG A 314 19.38 8.27 -26.47
C ARG A 314 20.90 8.18 -26.47
N GLN A 315 21.53 7.62 -25.46
CA GLN A 315 22.98 7.45 -25.37
C GLN A 315 23.52 6.39 -26.36
N PHE A 316 22.67 5.49 -26.84
CA PHE A 316 23.07 4.43 -27.76
C PHE A 316 22.89 4.80 -29.24
N PHE A 317 22.21 5.91 -29.53
CA PHE A 317 21.98 6.36 -30.90
C PHE A 317 22.89 7.54 -31.25
N ALA A 318 23.41 7.54 -32.47
CA ALA A 318 24.14 8.67 -32.98
C ALA A 318 23.23 9.91 -33.09
N PRO A 319 23.77 11.13 -32.82
CA PRO A 319 22.97 12.37 -32.87
C PRO A 319 22.19 12.56 -34.18
N ALA A 320 22.76 12.13 -35.31
CA ALA A 320 22.10 12.18 -36.63
C ALA A 320 20.83 11.31 -36.68
N ILE A 321 20.86 10.12 -36.05
CA ILE A 321 19.70 9.23 -35.97
C ILE A 321 18.63 9.82 -35.06
N LEU A 322 19.02 10.38 -33.92
CA LEU A 322 18.09 11.06 -33.00
C LEU A 322 17.43 12.29 -33.65
N SER A 323 18.18 13.05 -34.43
CA SER A 323 17.62 14.17 -35.20
C SER A 323 16.67 13.73 -36.30
N ALA A 324 16.92 12.57 -36.92
CA ALA A 324 16.06 12.01 -37.95
C ALA A 324 14.77 11.40 -37.37
N LEU A 325 14.83 10.81 -36.16
CA LEU A 325 13.67 10.26 -35.46
C LEU A 325 12.74 11.33 -34.91
N GLY A 326 13.20 12.57 -34.74
CA GLY A 326 12.43 13.65 -34.15
C GLY A 326 12.08 13.42 -32.66
N ASP A 327 11.21 14.27 -32.12
CA ASP A 327 10.80 14.20 -30.71
C ASP A 327 9.88 13.02 -30.42
N ASP A 328 9.10 12.56 -31.41
CA ASP A 328 8.11 11.47 -31.28
C ASP A 328 8.71 10.06 -31.51
N LEU A 329 10.02 9.97 -31.78
CA LEU A 329 10.69 8.70 -32.09
C LEU A 329 9.97 7.89 -33.19
N ASP A 330 9.58 8.59 -34.26
CA ASP A 330 8.89 7.98 -35.39
C ASP A 330 9.80 6.94 -36.09
N THR A 331 9.44 5.69 -35.94
CA THR A 331 10.21 4.55 -36.47
C THR A 331 10.07 4.39 -37.97
N ASP A 332 9.12 5.05 -38.62
CA ASP A 332 8.93 4.99 -40.09
C ASP A 332 10.16 5.52 -40.82
N VAL A 333 10.91 6.43 -40.19
CA VAL A 333 12.22 6.92 -40.73
C VAL A 333 13.28 5.83 -40.78
N LEU A 334 13.15 4.77 -39.99
CA LEU A 334 14.08 3.62 -39.95
C LEU A 334 13.68 2.49 -40.87
N GLU A 335 12.55 2.59 -41.60
CA GLU A 335 12.16 1.58 -42.56
C GLU A 335 13.21 1.40 -43.65
N PRO A 336 13.43 0.17 -44.11
CA PRO A 336 14.36 -0.12 -45.18
C PRO A 336 14.02 0.66 -46.47
N ARG A 337 14.97 1.45 -46.96
CA ARG A 337 14.82 2.22 -48.20
C ARG A 337 16.06 2.12 -49.06
N GLU A 338 15.89 2.13 -50.35
CA GLU A 338 17.00 2.26 -51.29
C GLU A 338 17.55 3.69 -51.31
N CYS A 339 18.83 3.84 -51.05
CA CYS A 339 19.50 5.13 -51.14
C CYS A 339 20.94 4.96 -51.66
N PRO A 340 21.47 5.96 -52.39
CA PRO A 340 22.88 5.96 -52.75
C PRO A 340 23.72 6.12 -51.46
N VAL A 341 24.70 5.24 -51.28
CA VAL A 341 25.59 5.27 -50.12
C VAL A 341 27.05 5.43 -50.58
N THR A 342 27.81 6.23 -49.84
CA THR A 342 29.28 6.30 -49.98
C THR A 342 29.89 5.52 -48.81
N VAL A 343 30.71 4.54 -49.09
CA VAL A 343 31.39 3.74 -48.07
C VAL A 343 32.83 4.17 -47.93
N LEU A 344 33.24 4.58 -46.74
CA LEU A 344 34.60 4.95 -46.38
C LEU A 344 35.18 3.91 -45.43
N PHE A 345 36.32 3.33 -45.77
CA PHE A 345 37.08 2.47 -44.86
C PHE A 345 38.31 3.23 -44.37
N CYS A 346 38.48 3.33 -43.06
CA CYS A 346 39.58 3.98 -42.36
C CYS A 346 40.21 2.98 -41.39
N ASP A 347 41.54 2.84 -41.42
CA ASP A 347 42.28 1.93 -40.56
C ASP A 347 43.39 2.67 -39.80
N LEU A 348 43.63 2.27 -38.56
CA LEU A 348 44.70 2.81 -37.71
C LEU A 348 45.97 1.98 -37.92
N ARG A 349 46.88 2.48 -38.76
CA ARG A 349 48.15 1.81 -39.04
C ARG A 349 48.97 1.57 -37.75
N GLY A 350 49.49 0.35 -37.62
CA GLY A 350 50.32 -0.09 -36.51
C GLY A 350 49.56 -0.31 -35.20
N PHE A 351 48.22 -0.43 -35.31
CA PHE A 351 47.38 -0.69 -34.13
C PHE A 351 47.74 -2.03 -33.47
N SER A 352 47.90 -3.11 -34.23
CA SER A 352 48.23 -4.45 -33.71
C SER A 352 49.53 -4.46 -32.90
N GLN A 353 50.58 -3.81 -33.40
CA GLN A 353 51.86 -3.73 -32.73
C GLN A 353 51.74 -2.89 -31.42
N LYS A 354 51.02 -1.77 -31.47
CA LYS A 354 50.77 -0.94 -30.28
C LYS A 354 49.88 -1.65 -29.25
N ALA A 355 49.02 -2.53 -29.70
CA ALA A 355 48.19 -3.32 -28.78
C ALA A 355 49.00 -4.42 -28.08
N GLU A 356 49.98 -5.03 -28.81
CA GLU A 356 50.91 -5.98 -28.22
C GLU A 356 51.88 -5.29 -27.24
N ASP A 357 52.40 -4.12 -27.59
CA ASP A 357 53.31 -3.33 -26.74
C ASP A 357 52.60 -2.76 -25.48
N ALA A 358 51.27 -2.64 -25.51
CA ALA A 358 50.46 -2.09 -24.41
C ALA A 358 49.71 -3.18 -23.64
N ALA A 359 50.16 -4.44 -23.68
CA ALA A 359 49.53 -5.56 -22.97
C ALA A 359 49.34 -5.29 -21.46
N ASP A 360 50.27 -4.51 -20.86
CA ASP A 360 50.20 -4.13 -19.43
C ASP A 360 49.45 -2.80 -19.17
N ASP A 361 49.09 -2.01 -20.23
CA ASP A 361 48.37 -0.73 -20.14
C ASP A 361 47.17 -0.68 -21.10
N LEU A 362 46.24 -1.55 -20.86
CA LEU A 362 44.98 -1.65 -21.65
C LEU A 362 44.17 -0.34 -21.58
N ALA A 363 44.13 0.32 -20.41
CA ALA A 363 43.41 1.58 -20.21
C ALA A 363 43.97 2.70 -21.08
N GLY A 364 45.31 2.83 -21.14
CA GLY A 364 45.99 3.82 -21.99
C GLY A 364 45.83 3.52 -23.48
N LEU A 365 45.75 2.25 -23.88
CA LEU A 365 45.43 1.85 -25.24
C LEU A 365 44.01 2.26 -25.64
N LEU A 366 43.03 1.94 -24.81
CA LEU A 366 41.61 2.30 -25.03
C LEU A 366 41.42 3.81 -25.12
N ASP A 367 42.09 4.61 -24.28
CA ASP A 367 42.01 6.07 -24.33
C ASP A 367 42.60 6.63 -25.66
N ARG A 368 43.71 6.07 -26.16
CA ARG A 368 44.26 6.42 -27.48
C ARG A 368 43.34 6.09 -28.64
N VAL A 369 42.74 4.90 -28.60
CA VAL A 369 41.78 4.48 -29.64
C VAL A 369 40.52 5.36 -29.59
N SER A 370 39.99 5.62 -28.42
CA SER A 370 38.83 6.51 -28.23
C SER A 370 39.09 7.91 -28.79
N ARG A 371 40.27 8.48 -28.52
CA ARG A 371 40.63 9.78 -29.07
C ARG A 371 40.73 9.77 -30.60
N ALA A 372 41.35 8.76 -31.19
CA ALA A 372 41.42 8.63 -32.66
C ALA A 372 40.04 8.50 -33.30
N LEU A 373 39.17 7.65 -32.73
CA LEU A 373 37.78 7.47 -33.18
C LEU A 373 36.96 8.76 -33.01
N SER A 374 37.13 9.49 -31.90
CA SER A 374 36.47 10.76 -31.66
C SER A 374 36.77 11.79 -32.74
N VAL A 375 38.05 11.93 -33.13
CA VAL A 375 38.46 12.85 -34.22
C VAL A 375 37.81 12.44 -35.55
N MET A 376 37.80 11.14 -35.88
CA MET A 376 37.14 10.66 -37.11
C MET A 376 35.65 10.94 -37.10
N THR A 377 34.97 10.62 -35.99
CA THR A 377 33.55 10.83 -35.82
C THR A 377 33.17 12.30 -35.91
N GLU A 378 33.96 13.19 -35.28
CA GLU A 378 33.75 14.63 -35.35
C GLU A 378 33.86 15.16 -36.80
N GLN A 379 34.85 14.69 -37.57
CA GLN A 379 34.95 15.08 -38.98
C GLN A 379 33.80 14.55 -39.84
N ILE A 380 33.37 13.30 -39.63
CA ILE A 380 32.20 12.72 -40.34
C ILE A 380 30.96 13.55 -40.03
N GLN A 381 30.72 13.88 -38.75
CA GLN A 381 29.55 14.67 -38.34
C GLN A 381 29.60 16.12 -38.88
N ARG A 382 30.79 16.69 -39.05
CA ARG A 382 30.97 18.06 -39.56
C ARG A 382 30.61 18.18 -41.05
N PHE A 383 30.84 17.12 -41.82
CA PHE A 383 30.62 17.12 -43.27
C PHE A 383 29.37 16.35 -43.73
N GLY A 384 28.53 15.83 -42.80
CA GLY A 384 27.29 15.06 -43.08
C GLY A 384 27.61 13.63 -43.33
#